data_3324eb6dbb567968a12f9bd204a43ad0
#
_entry.id   3324eb6dbb567968a12f9bd204a43ad0
#
_cell.length_a   1.000
_cell.length_b   1.000
_cell.length_c   1.000
_cell.angle_alpha   90.00
_cell.angle_beta   90.00
_cell.angle_gamma   90.00
#
_symmetry.space_group_name_H-M   'P 1'
#
loop_
_entity.id
_entity.type
_entity.pdbx_description
1 polymer ?
#
loop_
_entity_poly.entity_id
_entity_poly.type
_entity_poly.pdbx_seq_one_letter_code
_entity_poly.pdbx_strand_id
1 'polypeptide(L)'
;NATGREFVRMSLGGVRDEAEIRGHRRTYIGSMPGKVIQSMKKAKKSNPLFLLDEIDKMGQDFRGDPSSALLEVLDPEQNHTFMDHYLEVEYNLSDVMFVTTANTLNIPPALMDRMEIIRLAGYTEDEKVEIAKRHLMPKAVKDHALQPKEFSVSEDALRAIVQRYTREAGVRSFEREIMTLARKAVT
;
A
#
# COMPACT_ATOMS: atom_id res chain seq x y z
N ASN A 1 -4.52 -13.20 6.82
CA ASN A 1 -4.78 -14.56 7.29
C ASN A 1 -6.07 -15.18 6.71
N ALA A 2 -6.96 -14.41 6.07
CA ALA A 2 -8.23 -14.95 5.54
C ALA A 2 -8.02 -15.95 4.38
N THR A 3 -6.96 -15.80 3.60
CA THR A 3 -6.67 -16.65 2.42
C THR A 3 -5.66 -17.76 2.71
N GLY A 4 -4.99 -17.76 3.86
CA GLY A 4 -3.90 -18.70 4.17
C GLY A 4 -2.67 -18.58 3.27
N ARG A 5 -2.58 -17.53 2.45
CA ARG A 5 -1.46 -17.27 1.53
C ARG A 5 -0.35 -16.48 2.23
N GLU A 6 0.89 -16.71 1.83
CA GLU A 6 1.99 -15.84 2.22
C GLU A 6 1.79 -14.43 1.66
N PHE A 7 2.18 -13.42 2.44
CA PHE A 7 1.97 -12.02 2.09
C PHE A 7 3.27 -11.35 1.67
N VAL A 8 3.26 -10.72 0.51
CA VAL A 8 4.34 -9.85 0.04
C VAL A 8 3.78 -8.50 -0.38
N ARG A 9 4.57 -7.45 -0.20
CA ARG A 9 4.20 -6.07 -0.55
C ARG A 9 5.29 -5.43 -1.40
N MET A 10 4.86 -4.74 -2.44
CA MET A 10 5.70 -3.90 -3.29
C MET A 10 5.04 -2.53 -3.42
N SER A 11 5.77 -1.45 -3.11
CA SER A 11 5.30 -0.10 -3.39
C SER A 11 5.59 0.25 -4.84
N LEU A 12 4.57 0.74 -5.54
CA LEU A 12 4.66 1.28 -6.90
C LEU A 12 4.82 2.81 -6.87
N GLY A 13 4.59 3.43 -5.72
CA GLY A 13 4.79 4.86 -5.53
C GLY A 13 6.25 5.26 -5.77
N GLY A 14 6.48 6.08 -6.81
CA GLY A 14 7.81 6.52 -7.21
C GLY A 14 8.55 5.61 -8.19
N VAL A 15 8.00 4.46 -8.56
CA VAL A 15 8.52 3.64 -9.67
C VAL A 15 8.35 4.41 -10.98
N ARG A 16 9.44 4.58 -11.72
CA ARG A 16 9.48 5.32 -12.99
C ARG A 16 10.11 4.54 -14.12
N ASP A 17 10.87 3.52 -13.79
CA ASP A 17 11.61 2.68 -14.75
C ASP A 17 10.98 1.29 -14.79
N GLU A 18 10.68 0.83 -16.00
CA GLU A 18 10.21 -0.54 -16.27
C GLU A 18 11.13 -1.60 -15.68
N ALA A 19 12.44 -1.34 -15.69
CA ALA A 19 13.45 -2.25 -15.16
C ALA A 19 13.32 -2.48 -13.64
N GLU A 20 12.67 -1.58 -12.89
CA GLU A 20 12.38 -1.84 -11.48
C GLU A 20 11.39 -3.00 -11.31
N ILE A 21 10.48 -3.20 -12.27
CA ILE A 21 9.48 -4.27 -12.26
C ILE A 21 10.04 -5.55 -12.86
N ARG A 22 10.64 -5.44 -14.06
CA ARG A 22 11.12 -6.56 -14.89
C ARG A 22 12.59 -6.91 -14.73
N GLY A 23 13.37 -6.11 -13.98
CA GLY A 23 14.81 -6.29 -13.89
C GLY A 23 15.60 -5.64 -15.03
N HIS A 24 16.88 -5.46 -14.78
CA HIS A 24 17.84 -4.92 -15.75
C HIS A 24 18.50 -6.07 -16.53
N ARG A 25 18.79 -5.85 -17.81
CA ARG A 25 19.58 -6.81 -18.58
C ARG A 25 20.96 -6.99 -17.94
N ARG A 26 21.47 -8.22 -17.90
CA ARG A 26 22.75 -8.59 -17.24
C ARG A 26 23.97 -7.85 -17.76
N THR A 27 23.87 -7.23 -18.94
CA THR A 27 24.96 -6.46 -19.55
C THR A 27 25.25 -5.14 -18.83
N TYR A 28 24.36 -4.67 -17.97
CA TYR A 28 24.55 -3.41 -17.24
C TYR A 28 25.22 -3.64 -15.89
N ILE A 29 26.16 -2.75 -15.53
CA ILE A 29 26.79 -2.75 -14.20
C ILE A 29 25.72 -2.47 -13.14
N GLY A 30 25.68 -3.31 -12.11
CA GLY A 30 24.67 -3.22 -11.04
C GLY A 30 23.31 -3.82 -11.42
N SER A 31 23.24 -4.57 -12.53
CA SER A 31 22.01 -5.25 -12.93
C SER A 31 21.51 -6.22 -11.85
N MET A 32 20.19 -6.27 -11.68
CA MET A 32 19.52 -7.13 -10.70
C MET A 32 18.14 -7.55 -11.21
N PRO A 33 17.57 -8.64 -10.67
CA PRO A 33 16.20 -9.02 -10.94
C PRO A 33 15.22 -7.93 -10.55
N GLY A 34 14.09 -7.86 -11.23
CA GLY A 34 13.00 -6.94 -10.91
C GLY A 34 12.36 -7.22 -9.56
N LYS A 35 11.68 -6.20 -9.04
CA LYS A 35 11.02 -6.26 -7.71
C LYS A 35 9.96 -7.37 -7.62
N VAL A 36 9.32 -7.74 -8.73
CA VAL A 36 8.34 -8.84 -8.77
C VAL A 36 9.03 -10.15 -8.40
N ILE A 37 10.10 -10.52 -9.10
CA ILE A 37 10.85 -11.76 -8.84
C ILE A 37 11.50 -11.73 -7.45
N GLN A 38 12.06 -10.60 -7.04
CA GLN A 38 12.62 -10.46 -5.69
C GLN A 38 11.57 -10.70 -4.61
N SER A 39 10.34 -10.23 -4.83
CA SER A 39 9.22 -10.43 -3.90
C SER A 39 8.75 -11.89 -3.90
N MET A 40 8.68 -12.54 -5.05
CA MET A 40 8.38 -13.98 -5.15
C MET A 40 9.43 -14.83 -4.42
N LYS A 41 10.72 -14.47 -4.55
CA LYS A 41 11.80 -15.11 -3.79
C LYS A 41 11.62 -14.97 -2.28
N LYS A 42 11.15 -13.80 -1.80
CA LYS A 42 10.86 -13.57 -0.37
C LYS A 42 9.67 -14.39 0.10
N ALA A 43 8.62 -14.52 -0.72
CA ALA A 43 7.43 -15.31 -0.41
C ALA A 43 7.74 -16.80 -0.23
N LYS A 44 8.72 -17.34 -0.95
CA LYS A 44 9.06 -18.78 -1.00
C LYS A 44 7.86 -19.68 -1.34
N LYS A 45 6.85 -19.12 -1.98
CA LYS A 45 5.62 -19.78 -2.43
C LYS A 45 5.28 -19.29 -3.84
N SER A 46 4.66 -20.14 -4.64
CA SER A 46 4.20 -19.78 -6.01
C SER A 46 2.87 -19.01 -5.99
N ASN A 47 2.12 -19.06 -4.90
CA ASN A 47 0.77 -18.54 -4.78
C ASN A 47 0.57 -17.49 -3.66
N PRO A 48 1.47 -16.51 -3.47
CA PRO A 48 1.31 -15.51 -2.43
C PRO A 48 0.12 -14.57 -2.70
N LEU A 49 -0.29 -13.84 -1.67
CA LEU A 49 -1.04 -12.61 -1.79
C LEU A 49 -0.04 -11.48 -2.02
N PHE A 50 -0.06 -10.88 -3.20
CA PHE A 50 0.88 -9.84 -3.62
C PHE A 50 0.19 -8.48 -3.61
N LEU A 51 0.55 -7.63 -2.66
CA LEU A 51 0.04 -6.26 -2.56
C LEU A 51 0.93 -5.31 -3.37
N LEU A 52 0.34 -4.68 -4.38
CA LEU A 52 0.92 -3.59 -5.15
C LEU A 52 0.36 -2.26 -4.63
N ASP A 53 1.16 -1.53 -3.86
CA ASP A 53 0.70 -0.37 -3.14
C ASP A 53 0.94 0.92 -3.94
N GLU A 54 -0.04 1.83 -3.93
CA GLU A 54 0.01 3.14 -4.58
C GLU A 54 0.21 3.08 -6.11
N ILE A 55 -0.59 2.26 -6.81
CA ILE A 55 -0.52 2.12 -8.28
C ILE A 55 -0.77 3.45 -9.01
N ASP A 56 -1.58 4.34 -8.45
CA ASP A 56 -1.87 5.68 -8.98
C ASP A 56 -0.68 6.66 -8.85
N LYS A 57 0.40 6.27 -8.17
CA LYS A 57 1.62 7.06 -7.98
C LYS A 57 2.78 6.62 -8.87
N MET A 58 2.57 5.65 -9.75
CA MET A 58 3.57 5.31 -10.76
C MET A 58 3.81 6.50 -11.68
N GLY A 59 5.08 6.80 -11.92
CA GLY A 59 5.50 7.80 -12.90
C GLY A 59 5.76 7.16 -14.26
N GLN A 60 5.76 7.98 -15.29
CA GLN A 60 6.33 7.64 -16.59
C GLN A 60 7.64 8.43 -16.76
N ASP A 61 8.67 7.79 -17.27
CA ASP A 61 9.94 8.40 -17.60
C ASP A 61 10.33 7.99 -19.04
N PHE A 62 11.27 8.69 -19.64
CA PHE A 62 11.85 8.35 -20.94
C PHE A 62 12.61 7.01 -20.95
N ARG A 63 12.80 6.39 -19.80
CA ARG A 63 13.47 5.07 -19.64
C ARG A 63 12.56 3.87 -19.80
N GLY A 64 11.28 4.09 -20.03
CA GLY A 64 10.29 3.02 -20.19
C GLY A 64 8.96 3.34 -19.54
N ASP A 65 8.00 2.45 -19.75
CA ASP A 65 6.67 2.54 -19.19
C ASP A 65 6.43 1.42 -18.17
N PRO A 66 6.50 1.71 -16.86
CA PRO A 66 6.21 0.72 -15.82
C PRO A 66 4.80 0.12 -15.94
N SER A 67 3.86 0.86 -16.54
CA SER A 67 2.49 0.38 -16.74
C SER A 67 2.45 -0.80 -17.72
N SER A 68 3.28 -0.78 -18.76
CA SER A 68 3.40 -1.89 -19.70
C SER A 68 3.95 -3.16 -19.02
N ALA A 69 4.94 -3.00 -18.15
CA ALA A 69 5.45 -4.12 -17.36
C ALA A 69 4.39 -4.70 -16.41
N LEU A 70 3.58 -3.84 -15.79
CA LEU A 70 2.49 -4.28 -14.94
C LEU A 70 1.35 -4.96 -15.70
N LEU A 71 1.11 -4.58 -16.95
CA LEU A 71 0.13 -5.28 -17.78
C LEU A 71 0.48 -6.76 -17.91
N GLU A 72 1.74 -7.11 -18.18
CA GLU A 72 2.14 -8.51 -18.24
C GLU A 72 2.01 -9.23 -16.89
N VAL A 73 2.25 -8.54 -15.80
CA VAL A 73 2.12 -9.11 -14.44
C VAL A 73 0.66 -9.39 -14.09
N LEU A 74 -0.23 -8.47 -14.45
CA LEU A 74 -1.65 -8.49 -14.03
C LEU A 74 -2.58 -9.16 -15.05
N ASP A 75 -2.15 -9.30 -16.30
CA ASP A 75 -2.95 -9.91 -17.36
C ASP A 75 -2.92 -11.44 -17.24
N PRO A 76 -4.04 -12.11 -16.95
CA PRO A 76 -4.10 -13.57 -16.86
C PRO A 76 -3.66 -14.29 -18.14
N GLU A 77 -3.80 -13.62 -19.31
CA GLU A 77 -3.40 -14.19 -20.59
C GLU A 77 -1.87 -14.18 -20.80
N GLN A 78 -1.14 -13.33 -20.06
CA GLN A 78 0.30 -13.13 -20.22
C GLN A 78 1.13 -13.51 -19.01
N ASN A 79 0.56 -13.45 -17.80
CA ASN A 79 1.31 -13.58 -16.56
C ASN A 79 1.91 -14.97 -16.31
N HIS A 80 1.43 -16.00 -17.01
CA HIS A 80 1.99 -17.36 -16.92
C HIS A 80 3.38 -17.48 -17.58
N THR A 81 3.74 -16.56 -18.49
CA THR A 81 5.03 -16.47 -19.18
C THR A 81 5.77 -15.18 -18.87
N PHE A 82 5.55 -14.61 -17.69
CA PHE A 82 6.24 -13.38 -17.26
C PHE A 82 7.76 -13.58 -17.33
N MET A 83 8.45 -12.68 -18.03
CA MET A 83 9.91 -12.76 -18.20
C MET A 83 10.61 -11.59 -17.52
N ASP A 84 11.46 -11.92 -16.55
CA ASP A 84 12.39 -10.97 -15.95
C ASP A 84 13.62 -10.81 -16.84
N HIS A 85 14.01 -9.59 -17.17
CA HIS A 85 15.11 -9.30 -18.10
C HIS A 85 16.50 -9.67 -17.54
N TYR A 86 16.63 -9.80 -16.21
CA TYR A 86 17.87 -10.27 -15.59
C TYR A 86 17.99 -11.79 -15.61
N LEU A 87 16.89 -12.48 -15.31
CA LEU A 87 16.89 -13.95 -15.28
C LEU A 87 16.83 -14.55 -16.68
N GLU A 88 16.13 -13.90 -17.61
CA GLU A 88 15.89 -14.35 -18.98
C GLU A 88 15.25 -15.75 -19.04
N VAL A 89 14.41 -16.04 -18.03
CA VAL A 89 13.59 -17.25 -17.98
C VAL A 89 12.15 -16.88 -17.67
N GLU A 90 11.22 -17.62 -18.20
CA GLU A 90 9.79 -17.46 -17.90
C GLU A 90 9.49 -17.87 -16.47
N TYR A 91 8.64 -17.08 -15.82
CA TYR A 91 8.15 -17.34 -14.47
C TYR A 91 6.62 -17.26 -14.45
N ASN A 92 5.99 -18.33 -13.98
CA ASN A 92 4.54 -18.39 -13.93
C ASN A 92 4.00 -17.64 -12.71
N LEU A 93 3.22 -16.58 -12.96
CA LEU A 93 2.54 -15.77 -11.95
C LEU A 93 1.03 -16.05 -11.85
N SER A 94 0.50 -17.02 -12.58
CA SER A 94 -0.96 -17.27 -12.65
C SER A 94 -1.60 -17.67 -11.32
N ASP A 95 -0.84 -18.26 -10.40
CA ASP A 95 -1.31 -18.64 -9.06
C ASP A 95 -1.24 -17.50 -8.03
N VAL A 96 -0.63 -16.37 -8.38
CA VAL A 96 -0.48 -15.22 -7.51
C VAL A 96 -1.80 -14.46 -7.42
N MET A 97 -2.21 -14.14 -6.20
CA MET A 97 -3.35 -13.25 -5.98
C MET A 97 -2.85 -11.81 -5.85
N PHE A 98 -3.08 -11.00 -6.88
CA PHE A 98 -2.72 -9.59 -6.86
C PHE A 98 -3.83 -8.74 -6.24
N VAL A 99 -3.43 -7.83 -5.36
CA VAL A 99 -4.28 -6.79 -4.79
C VAL A 99 -3.55 -5.46 -4.98
N THR A 100 -4.24 -4.45 -5.49
CA THR A 100 -3.67 -3.11 -5.69
C THR A 100 -4.35 -2.10 -4.80
N THR A 101 -3.63 -1.07 -4.35
CA THR A 101 -4.22 0.08 -3.69
C THR A 101 -4.01 1.34 -4.50
N ALA A 102 -4.98 2.24 -4.46
CA ALA A 102 -4.93 3.55 -5.06
C ALA A 102 -5.70 4.57 -4.22
N ASN A 103 -5.25 5.81 -4.22
CA ASN A 103 -5.99 6.92 -3.62
C ASN A 103 -6.89 7.61 -4.64
N THR A 104 -6.56 7.50 -5.91
CA THR A 104 -7.29 8.10 -7.04
C THR A 104 -7.46 7.07 -8.17
N LEU A 105 -8.40 7.31 -9.05
CA LEU A 105 -8.58 6.51 -10.26
C LEU A 105 -7.73 7.03 -11.44
N ASN A 106 -6.69 7.80 -11.17
CA ASN A 106 -5.73 8.21 -12.19
C ASN A 106 -4.76 7.07 -12.51
N ILE A 107 -5.32 6.02 -13.11
CA ILE A 107 -4.64 4.77 -13.46
C ILE A 107 -4.84 4.59 -14.98
N PRO A 108 -3.82 4.13 -15.72
CA PRO A 108 -3.98 3.84 -17.15
C PRO A 108 -5.18 2.93 -17.42
N PRO A 109 -6.05 3.26 -18.38
CA PRO A 109 -7.26 2.48 -18.67
C PRO A 109 -6.99 1.00 -18.91
N ALA A 110 -5.91 0.68 -19.62
CA ALA A 110 -5.53 -0.70 -19.89
C ALA A 110 -5.26 -1.53 -18.63
N LEU A 111 -4.76 -0.91 -17.55
CA LEU A 111 -4.60 -1.57 -16.25
C LEU A 111 -5.96 -1.69 -15.54
N MET A 112 -6.80 -0.65 -15.59
CA MET A 112 -8.12 -0.68 -14.95
C MET A 112 -9.02 -1.78 -15.53
N ASP A 113 -8.96 -2.04 -16.84
CA ASP A 113 -9.72 -3.08 -17.51
C ASP A 113 -9.42 -4.51 -17.01
N ARG A 114 -8.29 -4.69 -16.34
CA ARG A 114 -7.85 -5.97 -15.77
C ARG A 114 -8.07 -6.10 -14.27
N MET A 115 -8.70 -5.11 -13.66
CA MET A 115 -8.90 -5.04 -12.22
C MET A 115 -10.37 -4.93 -11.86
N GLU A 116 -10.76 -5.61 -10.80
CA GLU A 116 -12.02 -5.34 -10.11
C GLU A 116 -11.82 -4.15 -9.16
N ILE A 117 -12.59 -3.07 -9.36
CA ILE A 117 -12.46 -1.86 -8.57
C ILE A 117 -13.43 -1.89 -7.39
N ILE A 118 -12.89 -2.01 -6.18
CA ILE A 118 -13.63 -1.94 -4.93
C ILE A 118 -13.41 -0.57 -4.31
N ARG A 119 -14.44 0.26 -4.27
CA ARG A 119 -14.38 1.59 -3.66
C ARG A 119 -14.64 1.51 -2.17
N LEU A 120 -13.66 1.97 -1.39
CA LEU A 120 -13.81 2.16 0.05
C LEU A 120 -14.15 3.63 0.31
N ALA A 121 -15.32 3.89 0.86
CA ALA A 121 -15.71 5.23 1.29
C ALA A 121 -14.85 5.69 2.48
N GLY A 122 -14.68 7.00 2.62
CA GLY A 122 -14.08 7.58 3.82
C GLY A 122 -14.99 7.37 5.05
N TYR A 123 -14.39 7.42 6.23
CA TYR A 123 -15.13 7.32 7.48
C TYR A 123 -15.98 8.56 7.73
N THR A 124 -17.18 8.33 8.24
CA THR A 124 -18.04 9.39 8.80
C THR A 124 -17.43 9.95 10.10
N GLU A 125 -17.94 11.08 10.55
CA GLU A 125 -17.49 11.69 11.82
C GLU A 125 -17.70 10.73 13.00
N ASP A 126 -18.85 10.08 13.08
CA ASP A 126 -19.16 9.13 14.16
C ASP A 126 -18.25 7.92 14.14
N GLU A 127 -17.98 7.36 12.96
CA GLU A 127 -17.01 6.27 12.81
C GLU A 127 -15.60 6.67 13.24
N LYS A 128 -15.15 7.89 12.89
CA LYS A 128 -13.85 8.40 13.31
C LYS A 128 -13.76 8.52 14.83
N VAL A 129 -14.80 9.02 15.47
CA VAL A 129 -14.86 9.14 16.93
C VAL A 129 -14.82 7.76 17.60
N GLU A 130 -15.56 6.78 17.07
CA GLU A 130 -15.51 5.41 17.58
C GLU A 130 -14.14 4.75 17.37
N ILE A 131 -13.51 4.96 16.21
CA ILE A 131 -12.13 4.51 15.95
C ILE A 131 -11.15 5.14 16.95
N ALA A 132 -11.32 6.45 17.24
CA ALA A 132 -10.49 7.14 18.20
C ALA A 132 -10.61 6.51 19.58
N LYS A 133 -11.83 6.33 20.08
CA LYS A 133 -12.08 5.74 21.41
C LYS A 133 -11.52 4.32 21.54
N ARG A 134 -11.77 3.48 20.54
CA ARG A 134 -11.42 2.05 20.61
C ARG A 134 -9.96 1.75 20.29
N HIS A 135 -9.33 2.56 19.45
CA HIS A 135 -8.00 2.25 18.91
C HIS A 135 -6.97 3.35 19.14
N LEU A 136 -7.28 4.62 18.77
CA LEU A 136 -6.26 5.66 18.77
C LEU A 136 -5.93 6.13 20.19
N MET A 137 -6.91 6.28 21.06
CA MET A 137 -6.70 6.67 22.46
C MET A 137 -5.90 5.61 23.25
N PRO A 138 -6.26 4.31 23.22
CA PRO A 138 -5.45 3.28 23.87
C PRO A 138 -4.03 3.20 23.32
N LYS A 139 -3.87 3.38 22.00
CA LYS A 139 -2.55 3.43 21.38
C LYS A 139 -1.72 4.61 21.86
N ALA A 140 -2.33 5.82 21.93
CA ALA A 140 -1.65 7.02 22.39
C ALA A 140 -1.18 6.88 23.85
N VAL A 141 -2.00 6.33 24.73
CA VAL A 141 -1.66 6.04 26.13
C VAL A 141 -0.46 5.10 26.19
N LYS A 142 -0.50 4.00 25.42
CA LYS A 142 0.58 3.01 25.39
C LYS A 142 1.88 3.58 24.85
N ASP A 143 1.83 4.27 23.71
CA ASP A 143 3.03 4.77 23.00
C ASP A 143 3.74 5.89 23.78
N HIS A 144 3.03 6.59 24.68
CA HIS A 144 3.59 7.64 25.53
C HIS A 144 3.80 7.20 26.99
N ALA A 145 3.67 5.90 27.26
CA ALA A 145 3.82 5.31 28.60
C ALA A 145 2.95 5.98 29.69
N LEU A 146 1.78 6.50 29.29
CA LEU A 146 0.82 7.13 30.19
C LEU A 146 -0.05 6.06 30.88
N GLN A 147 -0.56 6.43 32.08
CA GLN A 147 -1.62 5.65 32.71
C GLN A 147 -2.99 6.05 32.11
N PRO A 148 -3.98 5.15 32.03
CA PRO A 148 -5.31 5.47 31.49
C PRO A 148 -6.01 6.65 32.22
N LYS A 149 -5.60 6.96 33.44
CA LYS A 149 -6.14 8.08 34.23
C LYS A 149 -5.47 9.42 33.94
N GLU A 150 -4.30 9.41 33.30
CA GLU A 150 -3.48 10.60 33.04
C GLU A 150 -3.84 11.29 31.73
N PHE A 151 -4.48 10.56 30.81
CA PHE A 151 -4.84 11.10 29.52
C PHE A 151 -6.23 10.64 29.10
N SER A 152 -7.14 11.59 28.96
CA SER A 152 -8.47 11.38 28.41
C SER A 152 -8.86 12.56 27.54
N VAL A 153 -9.61 12.29 26.50
CA VAL A 153 -10.18 13.31 25.59
C VAL A 153 -11.68 13.07 25.53
N SER A 154 -12.47 14.09 25.82
CA SER A 154 -13.93 13.97 25.75
C SER A 154 -14.41 13.74 24.31
N GLU A 155 -15.59 13.17 24.16
CA GLU A 155 -16.18 12.94 22.84
C GLU A 155 -16.36 14.26 22.07
N ASP A 156 -16.81 15.30 22.72
CA ASP A 156 -16.99 16.64 22.12
C ASP A 156 -15.65 17.20 21.61
N ALA A 157 -14.57 16.97 22.35
CA ALA A 157 -13.24 17.38 21.91
C ALA A 157 -12.75 16.54 20.72
N LEU A 158 -13.01 15.22 20.69
CA LEU A 158 -12.71 14.38 19.54
C LEU A 158 -13.49 14.84 18.30
N ARG A 159 -14.77 15.14 18.42
CA ARG A 159 -15.59 15.70 17.34
C ARG A 159 -15.05 17.05 16.86
N ALA A 160 -14.68 17.92 17.76
CA ALA A 160 -14.08 19.21 17.41
C ALA A 160 -12.77 19.06 16.62
N ILE A 161 -11.94 18.08 16.98
CA ILE A 161 -10.70 17.78 16.25
C ILE A 161 -11.03 17.30 14.83
N VAL A 162 -11.97 16.37 14.67
CA VAL A 162 -12.40 15.88 13.36
C VAL A 162 -12.93 17.01 12.48
N GLN A 163 -13.80 17.86 13.02
CA GLN A 163 -14.45 18.91 12.26
C GLN A 163 -13.54 20.09 11.89
N ARG A 164 -12.61 20.46 12.78
CA ARG A 164 -11.87 21.71 12.66
C ARG A 164 -10.41 21.54 12.29
N TYR A 165 -9.81 20.41 12.64
CA TYR A 165 -8.36 20.21 12.50
C TYR A 165 -7.98 19.13 11.47
N THR A 166 -8.91 18.20 11.14
CA THR A 166 -8.58 17.09 10.23
C THR A 166 -9.61 17.01 9.09
N ARG A 167 -9.19 17.43 7.88
CA ARG A 167 -9.99 17.31 6.65
C ARG A 167 -9.47 16.15 5.81
N GLU A 168 -9.78 14.93 6.21
CA GLU A 168 -9.30 13.72 5.55
C GLU A 168 -10.40 12.65 5.48
N ALA A 169 -10.34 11.76 4.49
CA ALA A 169 -11.23 10.61 4.39
C ALA A 169 -10.93 9.52 5.44
N GLY A 170 -9.68 9.35 5.80
CA GLY A 170 -9.20 8.42 6.81
C GLY A 170 -9.10 9.01 8.21
N VAL A 171 -8.18 8.47 9.01
CA VAL A 171 -7.92 8.88 10.40
C VAL A 171 -6.44 9.16 10.68
N ARG A 172 -5.58 9.25 9.65
CA ARG A 172 -4.12 9.41 9.83
C ARG A 172 -3.75 10.76 10.44
N SER A 173 -4.36 11.86 9.98
CA SER A 173 -4.14 13.18 10.58
C SER A 173 -4.78 13.27 11.96
N PHE A 174 -5.95 12.67 12.14
CA PHE A 174 -6.62 12.58 13.42
C PHE A 174 -5.78 11.84 14.48
N GLU A 175 -5.20 10.69 14.11
CA GLU A 175 -4.26 9.98 14.95
C GLU A 175 -3.08 10.87 15.36
N ARG A 176 -2.51 11.63 14.41
CA ARG A 176 -1.37 12.53 14.65
C ARG A 176 -1.73 13.64 15.65
N GLU A 177 -2.94 14.20 15.57
CA GLU A 177 -3.43 15.20 16.53
C GLU A 177 -3.57 14.59 17.92
N ILE A 178 -4.16 13.39 18.05
CA ILE A 178 -4.29 12.68 19.33
C ILE A 178 -2.90 12.40 19.93
N MET A 179 -1.95 11.92 19.13
CA MET A 179 -0.57 11.70 19.59
C MET A 179 0.12 13.00 20.02
N THR A 180 -0.18 14.11 19.38
CA THR A 180 0.34 15.42 19.77
C THR A 180 -0.24 15.89 21.11
N LEU A 181 -1.53 15.65 21.36
CA LEU A 181 -2.16 15.93 22.66
C LEU A 181 -1.56 15.04 23.76
N ALA A 182 -1.37 13.75 23.49
CA ALA A 182 -0.75 12.84 24.46
C ALA A 182 0.67 13.27 24.84
N ARG A 183 1.48 13.71 23.87
CA ARG A 183 2.83 14.26 24.15
C ARG A 183 2.79 15.48 25.06
N LYS A 184 1.82 16.39 24.84
CA LYS A 184 1.66 17.59 25.67
C LYS A 184 1.18 17.25 27.08
N ALA A 185 0.57 16.10 27.31
CA ALA A 185 0.16 15.66 28.64
C ALA A 185 1.33 15.07 29.45
N VAL A 186 2.41 14.67 28.79
CA VAL A 186 3.65 14.15 29.44
C VAL A 186 4.58 15.28 29.88
N THR A 187 4.49 16.45 29.24
CA THR A 187 5.31 17.64 29.55
C THR A 187 4.68 18.48 30.64
#